data_66805747bf1dc72938e0fbf79c990e80
#
_entry.id   66805747bf1dc72938e0fbf79c990e80
#
_cell.length_a   1.000
_cell.length_b   1.000
_cell.length_c   1.000
_cell.angle_alpha   90.00
_cell.angle_beta   90.00
_cell.angle_gamma   90.00
#
_symmetry.space_group_name_H-M   'P 1'
#
loop_
_entity.id
_entity.type
_entity.pdbx_description
1 polymer ?
#
loop_
_entity_poly.entity_id
_entity_poly.type
_entity_poly.pdbx_seq_one_letter_code
_entity_poly.pdbx_strand_id
1 'polypeptide(L)'
;MLRWFETNGKESDVVISSRVRLARNVKKYNFSLKLTENDAVKMIDELSEAINSLDIVKDYSSYNFKTLDEYQKQAMKERHVISNFLLGQKQAAGFVSKDEDISIMLNEEDHIRIQAYAPGMDMEKAFELADKVDDAIDSVTDYAFDEKYGYLTTCPSNVGTGMRASYMLHLPALAGNNRISGLASEVGRFGLVLRSVYGDGSKNYGIYINSPTRLRWVFLKKK
;
A
#
# COMPACT_ATOMS: atom_id res chain seq x y z
N MET A 1 17.32 -14.72 1.72
CA MET A 1 17.37 -13.28 2.01
C MET A 1 16.34 -13.02 3.09
N LEU A 2 16.62 -12.18 4.07
CA LEU A 2 15.69 -11.92 5.16
C LEU A 2 14.57 -10.99 4.67
N ARG A 3 13.34 -11.25 5.08
CA ARG A 3 12.19 -10.39 4.76
C ARG A 3 12.28 -9.08 5.55
N TRP A 4 11.58 -8.04 5.09
CA TRP A 4 11.62 -6.73 5.74
C TRP A 4 11.24 -6.77 7.24
N PHE A 5 10.38 -7.70 7.66
CA PHE A 5 9.95 -7.87 9.05
C PHE A 5 10.88 -8.78 9.89
N GLU A 6 11.89 -9.37 9.27
CA GLU A 6 12.93 -10.20 9.92
C GLU A 6 14.23 -9.41 10.16
N THR A 7 14.27 -8.14 9.70
CA THR A 7 15.45 -7.26 9.81
C THR A 7 15.17 -6.08 10.70
N ASN A 8 16.17 -5.69 11.51
CA ASN A 8 16.10 -4.48 12.31
C ASN A 8 16.51 -3.26 11.47
N GLY A 9 15.77 -2.17 11.61
CA GLY A 9 16.09 -0.88 11.02
C GLY A 9 16.41 0.16 12.09
N LYS A 10 16.46 1.42 11.68
CA LYS A 10 16.65 2.57 12.59
C LYS A 10 15.43 2.66 13.52
N GLU A 11 15.67 2.94 14.83
CA GLU A 11 14.63 3.07 15.87
C GLU A 11 13.73 1.82 16.00
N SER A 12 14.27 0.62 15.73
CA SER A 12 13.48 -0.63 15.65
C SER A 12 12.93 -1.12 16.98
N ASP A 13 13.34 -0.54 18.11
CA ASP A 13 12.75 -0.73 19.44
C ASP A 13 11.31 -0.20 19.54
N VAL A 14 10.98 0.83 18.72
CA VAL A 14 9.65 1.44 18.65
C VAL A 14 9.04 1.36 17.26
N VAL A 15 9.83 1.60 16.20
CA VAL A 15 9.35 1.62 14.82
C VAL A 15 9.62 0.29 14.14
N ILE A 16 8.59 -0.51 13.94
CA ILE A 16 8.70 -1.81 13.25
C ILE A 16 9.06 -1.61 11.79
N SER A 17 8.35 -0.70 11.10
CA SER A 17 8.56 -0.43 9.68
C SER A 17 8.04 0.91 9.23
N SER A 18 8.61 1.39 8.12
CA SER A 18 8.11 2.47 7.28
C SER A 18 7.37 1.87 6.09
N ARG A 19 6.24 2.45 5.70
CA ARG A 19 5.44 1.98 4.56
C ARG A 19 5.00 3.16 3.70
N VAL A 20 5.19 3.01 2.39
CA VAL A 20 4.61 3.88 1.36
C VAL A 20 3.62 3.09 0.51
N ARG A 21 2.49 3.71 0.17
CA ARG A 21 1.47 3.17 -0.73
C ARG A 21 1.14 4.21 -1.80
N LEU A 22 1.08 3.76 -3.05
CA LEU A 22 0.68 4.58 -4.19
C LEU A 22 -0.59 3.98 -4.79
N ALA A 23 -1.59 4.81 -5.03
CA ALA A 23 -2.86 4.46 -5.67
C ALA A 23 -2.84 5.02 -7.09
N ARG A 24 -3.11 4.17 -8.09
CA ARG A 24 -3.11 4.51 -9.51
C ARG A 24 -4.32 3.90 -10.20
N ASN A 25 -4.95 4.68 -11.07
CA ASN A 25 -5.94 4.18 -12.01
C ASN A 25 -5.41 4.38 -13.44
N VAL A 26 -5.84 3.53 -14.36
CA VAL A 26 -5.55 3.67 -15.80
C VAL A 26 -6.74 4.32 -16.50
N LYS A 27 -6.48 5.17 -17.51
CA LYS A 27 -7.52 5.93 -18.23
C LYS A 27 -8.52 5.06 -18.97
N LYS A 28 -8.06 3.89 -19.43
CA LYS A 28 -8.84 2.99 -20.30
C LYS A 28 -10.11 2.45 -19.62
N TYR A 29 -10.11 2.29 -18.29
CA TYR A 29 -11.17 1.65 -17.53
C TYR A 29 -11.88 2.62 -16.60
N ASN A 30 -13.18 2.37 -16.34
CA ASN A 30 -13.90 3.05 -15.30
C ASN A 30 -13.32 2.72 -13.92
N PHE A 31 -13.33 3.67 -13.01
CA PHE A 31 -12.90 3.44 -11.62
C PHE A 31 -13.81 2.42 -10.93
N SER A 32 -13.31 1.77 -9.89
CA SER A 32 -13.89 0.58 -9.26
C SER A 32 -15.39 0.68 -8.95
N LEU A 33 -15.93 1.86 -8.63
CA LEU A 33 -17.37 2.06 -8.39
C LEU A 33 -18.26 1.80 -9.63
N LYS A 34 -17.70 1.89 -10.84
CA LYS A 34 -18.41 1.69 -12.13
C LYS A 34 -17.76 0.59 -12.97
N LEU A 35 -16.75 -0.08 -12.45
CA LEU A 35 -16.05 -1.16 -13.14
C LEU A 35 -16.92 -2.42 -13.12
N THR A 36 -17.20 -2.97 -14.31
CA THR A 36 -17.94 -4.24 -14.39
C THR A 36 -17.02 -5.43 -14.08
N GLU A 37 -17.59 -6.59 -13.67
CA GLU A 37 -16.77 -7.79 -13.42
C GLU A 37 -15.98 -8.22 -14.67
N ASN A 38 -16.57 -8.11 -15.87
CA ASN A 38 -15.88 -8.44 -17.12
C ASN A 38 -14.73 -7.48 -17.44
N ASP A 39 -14.93 -6.17 -17.20
CA ASP A 39 -13.88 -5.18 -17.40
C ASP A 39 -12.78 -5.33 -16.36
N ALA A 40 -13.11 -5.70 -15.12
CA ALA A 40 -12.12 -6.00 -14.09
C ALA A 40 -11.20 -7.17 -14.50
N VAL A 41 -11.77 -8.24 -15.05
CA VAL A 41 -10.96 -9.37 -15.56
C VAL A 41 -10.03 -8.93 -16.68
N LYS A 42 -10.56 -8.23 -17.70
CA LYS A 42 -9.75 -7.71 -18.82
C LYS A 42 -8.64 -6.78 -18.33
N MET A 43 -8.97 -5.85 -17.43
CA MET A 43 -8.02 -4.91 -16.86
C MET A 43 -6.90 -5.65 -16.10
N ILE A 44 -7.25 -6.65 -15.27
CA ILE A 44 -6.28 -7.46 -14.55
C ILE A 44 -5.35 -8.18 -15.52
N ASP A 45 -5.90 -8.80 -16.56
CA ASP A 45 -5.11 -9.55 -17.55
C ASP A 45 -4.15 -8.62 -18.32
N GLU A 46 -4.64 -7.48 -18.82
CA GLU A 46 -3.82 -6.49 -19.54
C GLU A 46 -2.73 -5.87 -18.64
N LEU A 47 -3.09 -5.48 -17.41
CA LEU A 47 -2.11 -4.94 -16.46
C LEU A 47 -1.08 -5.98 -16.02
N SER A 48 -1.51 -7.24 -15.84
CA SER A 48 -0.60 -8.34 -15.51
C SER A 48 0.40 -8.59 -16.63
N GLU A 49 -0.04 -8.57 -17.89
CA GLU A 49 0.84 -8.72 -19.06
C GLU A 49 1.83 -7.55 -19.16
N ALA A 50 1.34 -6.32 -19.06
CA ALA A 50 2.18 -5.13 -19.11
C ALA A 50 3.23 -5.11 -17.97
N ILE A 51 2.83 -5.41 -16.74
CA ILE A 51 3.74 -5.43 -15.59
C ILE A 51 4.76 -6.58 -15.73
N ASN A 52 4.34 -7.77 -16.16
CA ASN A 52 5.26 -8.89 -16.39
C ASN A 52 6.36 -8.59 -17.42
N SER A 53 6.15 -7.66 -18.34
CA SER A 53 7.16 -7.26 -19.32
C SER A 53 8.30 -6.42 -18.73
N LEU A 54 8.14 -5.91 -17.51
CA LEU A 54 9.10 -5.03 -16.86
C LEU A 54 10.26 -5.80 -16.23
N ASP A 55 11.48 -5.33 -16.45
CA ASP A 55 12.68 -5.93 -15.87
C ASP A 55 12.67 -5.92 -14.33
N ILE A 56 12.09 -4.90 -13.73
CA ILE A 56 12.05 -4.74 -12.27
C ILE A 56 11.26 -5.85 -11.55
N VAL A 57 10.32 -6.50 -12.24
CA VAL A 57 9.46 -7.55 -11.65
C VAL A 57 9.88 -8.96 -12.04
N LYS A 58 11.00 -9.17 -12.75
CA LYS A 58 11.44 -10.50 -13.19
C LYS A 58 11.58 -11.52 -12.07
N ASP A 59 12.00 -11.06 -10.90
CA ASP A 59 12.17 -11.89 -9.70
C ASP A 59 10.98 -11.85 -8.75
N TYR A 60 9.86 -11.22 -9.14
CA TYR A 60 8.66 -11.18 -8.33
C TYR A 60 7.82 -12.44 -8.55
N SER A 61 7.16 -12.87 -7.47
CA SER A 61 6.14 -13.91 -7.55
C SER A 61 4.80 -13.27 -7.91
N SER A 62 4.13 -13.78 -8.96
CA SER A 62 2.77 -13.36 -9.29
C SER A 62 1.73 -14.19 -8.54
N TYR A 63 0.56 -13.62 -8.27
CA TYR A 63 -0.59 -14.31 -7.71
C TYR A 63 -1.90 -13.90 -8.42
N ASN A 64 -2.87 -14.82 -8.42
CA ASN A 64 -4.21 -14.56 -8.92
C ASN A 64 -5.22 -15.20 -7.96
N PHE A 65 -6.24 -14.46 -7.54
CA PHE A 65 -7.23 -14.94 -6.58
C PHE A 65 -8.07 -16.11 -7.08
N LYS A 66 -8.16 -16.32 -8.40
CA LYS A 66 -8.81 -17.50 -8.98
C LYS A 66 -8.11 -18.83 -8.59
N THR A 67 -6.82 -18.77 -8.28
CA THR A 67 -5.98 -19.95 -8.00
C THR A 67 -5.61 -20.08 -6.51
N LEU A 68 -5.91 -19.08 -5.67
CA LEU A 68 -5.58 -19.07 -4.26
C LEU A 68 -6.77 -19.56 -3.42
N ASP A 69 -6.49 -20.43 -2.45
CA ASP A 69 -7.45 -20.77 -1.40
C ASP A 69 -7.52 -19.66 -0.30
N GLU A 70 -8.51 -19.76 0.57
CA GLU A 70 -8.75 -18.76 1.61
C GLU A 70 -7.62 -18.70 2.66
N TYR A 71 -6.96 -19.85 2.93
CA TYR A 71 -5.82 -19.88 3.87
C TYR A 71 -4.61 -19.15 3.29
N GLN A 72 -4.35 -19.34 1.99
CA GLN A 72 -3.27 -18.62 1.29
C GLN A 72 -3.52 -17.12 1.28
N LYS A 73 -4.74 -16.68 0.97
CA LYS A 73 -5.14 -15.26 1.00
C LYS A 73 -4.97 -14.67 2.42
N GLN A 74 -5.43 -15.40 3.44
CA GLN A 74 -5.29 -14.96 4.82
C GLN A 74 -3.81 -14.86 5.25
N ALA A 75 -2.98 -15.83 4.89
CA ALA A 75 -1.54 -15.80 5.15
C ALA A 75 -0.85 -14.60 4.46
N MET A 76 -1.23 -14.27 3.21
CA MET A 76 -0.73 -13.08 2.51
C MET A 76 -1.15 -11.78 3.22
N LYS A 77 -2.37 -11.70 3.74
CA LYS A 77 -2.84 -10.56 4.52
C LYS A 77 -2.05 -10.40 5.82
N GLU A 78 -1.82 -11.50 6.56
CA GLU A 78 -1.07 -11.47 7.83
C GLU A 78 0.39 -11.03 7.63
N ARG A 79 0.99 -11.38 6.50
CA ARG A 79 2.31 -10.90 6.08
C ARG A 79 2.28 -9.48 5.47
N HIS A 80 1.12 -8.81 5.46
CA HIS A 80 0.92 -7.50 4.87
C HIS A 80 1.17 -7.40 3.36
N VAL A 81 1.19 -8.53 2.65
CA VAL A 81 1.36 -8.59 1.20
C VAL A 81 0.11 -8.05 0.48
N ILE A 82 -1.07 -8.35 1.02
CA ILE A 82 -2.34 -7.84 0.51
C ILE A 82 -3.10 -7.03 1.56
N SER A 83 -4.01 -6.18 1.11
CA SER A 83 -4.89 -5.39 1.98
C SER A 83 -6.13 -6.17 2.41
N ASN A 84 -6.80 -5.71 3.49
CA ASN A 84 -8.12 -6.23 3.86
C ASN A 84 -9.17 -5.99 2.77
N PHE A 85 -9.05 -4.87 2.02
CA PHE A 85 -9.95 -4.56 0.93
C PHE A 85 -9.81 -5.58 -0.20
N LEU A 86 -8.56 -5.88 -0.59
CA LEU A 86 -8.28 -6.86 -1.64
C LEU A 86 -8.79 -8.25 -1.27
N LEU A 87 -8.69 -8.64 0.01
CA LEU A 87 -9.19 -9.93 0.49
C LEU A 87 -10.68 -10.13 0.20
N GLY A 88 -11.47 -9.05 0.19
CA GLY A 88 -12.91 -9.08 -0.12
C GLY A 88 -13.24 -9.10 -1.63
N GLN A 89 -12.25 -8.96 -2.52
CA GLN A 89 -12.47 -8.95 -3.96
C GLN A 89 -12.60 -10.36 -4.53
N LYS A 90 -13.53 -10.54 -5.46
CA LYS A 90 -13.69 -11.81 -6.22
C LYS A 90 -12.61 -11.97 -7.27
N GLN A 91 -12.23 -10.86 -7.91
CA GLN A 91 -11.26 -10.79 -8.99
C GLN A 91 -10.11 -9.89 -8.53
N ALA A 92 -8.94 -10.48 -8.29
CA ALA A 92 -7.74 -9.75 -7.92
C ALA A 92 -6.50 -10.53 -8.35
N ALA A 93 -5.43 -9.82 -8.59
CA ALA A 93 -4.12 -10.38 -8.91
C ALA A 93 -3.02 -9.43 -8.42
N GLY A 94 -1.78 -9.82 -8.58
CA GLY A 94 -0.66 -8.92 -8.32
C GLY A 94 0.68 -9.62 -8.28
N PHE A 95 1.67 -8.89 -7.79
CA PHE A 95 3.06 -9.27 -7.77
C PHE A 95 3.67 -8.94 -6.42
N VAL A 96 4.61 -9.77 -5.98
CA VAL A 96 5.29 -9.62 -4.70
C VAL A 96 6.78 -9.84 -4.91
N SER A 97 7.61 -8.93 -4.43
CA SER A 97 9.05 -9.09 -4.43
C SER A 97 9.48 -10.29 -3.57
N LYS A 98 10.65 -10.84 -3.86
CA LYS A 98 11.19 -11.99 -3.15
C LYS A 98 11.31 -11.77 -1.64
N ASP A 99 11.64 -10.54 -1.23
CA ASP A 99 11.81 -10.17 0.17
C ASP A 99 10.51 -9.64 0.81
N GLU A 100 9.41 -9.65 0.05
CA GLU A 100 8.08 -9.15 0.44
C GLU A 100 8.08 -7.65 0.85
N ASP A 101 9.13 -6.91 0.48
CA ASP A 101 9.23 -5.47 0.73
C ASP A 101 8.42 -4.64 -0.27
N ILE A 102 8.07 -5.19 -1.43
CA ILE A 102 7.22 -4.57 -2.44
C ILE A 102 6.06 -5.50 -2.81
N SER A 103 4.87 -4.94 -2.87
CA SER A 103 3.67 -5.60 -3.35
C SER A 103 2.91 -4.70 -4.32
N ILE A 104 2.53 -5.25 -5.48
CA ILE A 104 1.70 -4.62 -6.49
C ILE A 104 0.36 -5.36 -6.49
N MET A 105 -0.71 -4.69 -6.08
CA MET A 105 -2.06 -5.25 -6.02
C MET A 105 -2.89 -4.70 -7.17
N LEU A 106 -3.59 -5.57 -7.90
CA LEU A 106 -4.47 -5.23 -9.01
C LEU A 106 -5.93 -5.43 -8.62
N ASN A 107 -6.77 -4.44 -8.96
CA ASN A 107 -8.19 -4.37 -8.62
C ASN A 107 -8.44 -4.30 -7.11
N GLU A 108 -7.72 -3.44 -6.45
CA GLU A 108 -7.95 -3.02 -5.07
C GLU A 108 -8.99 -1.90 -5.04
N GLU A 109 -8.95 -0.93 -4.14
CA GLU A 109 -9.82 0.27 -4.18
C GLU A 109 -9.62 1.07 -5.47
N ASP A 110 -8.36 1.13 -5.94
CA ASP A 110 -7.96 1.63 -7.25
C ASP A 110 -7.45 0.47 -8.13
N HIS A 111 -7.23 0.69 -9.43
CA HIS A 111 -6.82 -0.36 -10.37
C HIS A 111 -5.49 -0.98 -9.98
N ILE A 112 -4.54 -0.15 -9.52
CA ILE A 112 -3.21 -0.55 -9.09
C ILE A 112 -2.94 0.07 -7.72
N ARG A 113 -2.48 -0.74 -6.78
CA ARG A 113 -1.91 -0.28 -5.53
C ARG A 113 -0.50 -0.82 -5.40
N ILE A 114 0.48 0.07 -5.41
CA ILE A 114 1.87 -0.24 -5.10
C ILE A 114 2.07 -0.02 -3.61
N GLN A 115 2.71 -0.95 -2.93
CA GLN A 115 3.03 -0.86 -1.51
C GLN A 115 4.47 -1.26 -1.30
N ALA A 116 5.24 -0.42 -0.61
CA ALA A 116 6.63 -0.70 -0.27
C ALA A 116 6.86 -0.55 1.22
N TYR A 117 7.72 -1.41 1.77
CA TYR A 117 8.14 -1.42 3.16
C TYR A 117 9.65 -1.23 3.28
N ALA A 118 10.06 -0.55 4.34
CA ALA A 118 11.43 -0.55 4.83
C ALA A 118 11.44 -0.86 6.33
N PRO A 119 12.41 -1.65 6.85
CA PRO A 119 12.54 -1.92 8.27
C PRO A 119 12.80 -0.64 9.06
N GLY A 120 12.21 -0.53 10.24
CA GLY A 120 12.41 0.60 11.14
C GLY A 120 11.97 1.95 10.56
N MET A 121 12.64 3.02 10.98
CA MET A 121 12.34 4.40 10.60
C MET A 121 13.15 4.82 9.36
N ASP A 122 12.70 4.37 8.17
CA ASP A 122 13.34 4.65 6.88
C ASP A 122 12.28 4.91 5.79
N MET A 123 11.61 6.05 5.89
CA MET A 123 10.55 6.45 4.95
C MET A 123 11.10 6.76 3.57
N GLU A 124 12.32 7.28 3.48
CA GLU A 124 12.98 7.63 2.23
C GLU A 124 13.22 6.37 1.39
N LYS A 125 13.76 5.32 1.99
CA LYS A 125 13.93 4.02 1.32
C LYS A 125 12.61 3.40 0.89
N ALA A 126 11.58 3.43 1.74
CA ALA A 126 10.25 2.93 1.36
C ALA A 126 9.65 3.73 0.18
N PHE A 127 9.88 5.05 0.14
CA PHE A 127 9.46 5.89 -0.97
C PHE A 127 10.23 5.57 -2.25
N GLU A 128 11.56 5.48 -2.20
CA GLU A 128 12.39 5.16 -3.37
C GLU A 128 12.02 3.81 -4.00
N LEU A 129 11.71 2.80 -3.17
CA LEU A 129 11.27 1.49 -3.65
C LEU A 129 9.93 1.59 -4.38
N ALA A 130 8.94 2.29 -3.78
CA ALA A 130 7.63 2.48 -4.39
C ALA A 130 7.70 3.29 -5.68
N ASP A 131 8.50 4.35 -5.70
CA ASP A 131 8.67 5.29 -6.80
C ASP A 131 9.31 4.63 -8.03
N LYS A 132 10.34 3.79 -7.84
CA LYS A 132 10.95 3.02 -8.93
C LYS A 132 9.97 2.07 -9.61
N VAL A 133 9.10 1.42 -8.83
CA VAL A 133 8.07 0.54 -9.38
C VAL A 133 6.98 1.34 -10.08
N ASP A 134 6.57 2.48 -9.50
CA ASP A 134 5.57 3.38 -10.09
C ASP A 134 6.03 3.92 -11.45
N ASP A 135 7.28 4.41 -11.54
CA ASP A 135 7.88 4.88 -12.79
C ASP A 135 7.94 3.76 -13.86
N ALA A 136 8.30 2.55 -13.44
CA ALA A 136 8.35 1.42 -14.38
C ALA A 136 6.94 1.08 -14.92
N ILE A 137 5.92 1.03 -14.05
CA ILE A 137 4.55 0.76 -14.48
C ILE A 137 3.99 1.91 -15.33
N ASP A 138 4.27 3.17 -14.99
CA ASP A 138 3.86 4.35 -15.80
C ASP A 138 4.44 4.31 -17.22
N SER A 139 5.62 3.69 -17.41
CA SER A 139 6.24 3.55 -18.74
C SER A 139 5.49 2.60 -19.68
N VAL A 140 4.66 1.70 -19.16
CA VAL A 140 3.92 0.68 -19.94
C VAL A 140 2.40 0.81 -19.79
N THR A 141 1.91 1.77 -18.98
CA THR A 141 0.47 2.01 -18.75
C THR A 141 0.17 3.50 -18.87
N ASP A 142 -1.09 3.85 -19.17
CA ASP A 142 -1.54 5.25 -19.22
C ASP A 142 -2.35 5.58 -17.96
N TYR A 143 -1.68 6.16 -16.97
CA TYR A 143 -2.32 6.53 -15.72
C TYR A 143 -3.38 7.62 -15.88
N ALA A 144 -4.47 7.51 -15.13
CA ALA A 144 -5.48 8.56 -15.00
C ALA A 144 -4.90 9.75 -14.22
N PHE A 145 -4.25 10.64 -14.92
CA PHE A 145 -3.63 11.85 -14.40
C PHE A 145 -4.27 13.09 -14.99
N ASP A 146 -4.44 14.13 -14.18
CA ASP A 146 -4.93 15.45 -14.54
C ASP A 146 -3.92 16.52 -14.08
N GLU A 147 -3.58 17.46 -14.95
CA GLU A 147 -2.56 18.49 -14.65
C GLU A 147 -2.90 19.36 -13.44
N LYS A 148 -4.19 19.60 -13.21
CA LYS A 148 -4.67 20.41 -12.09
C LYS A 148 -4.85 19.61 -10.79
N TYR A 149 -5.31 18.36 -10.91
CA TYR A 149 -5.70 17.53 -9.76
C TYR A 149 -4.70 16.45 -9.41
N GLY A 150 -3.75 16.14 -10.28
CA GLY A 150 -2.79 15.05 -10.10
C GLY A 150 -3.37 13.68 -10.47
N TYR A 151 -2.93 12.63 -9.80
CA TYR A 151 -3.45 11.28 -10.00
C TYR A 151 -4.90 11.19 -9.54
N LEU A 152 -5.77 10.73 -10.44
CA LEU A 152 -7.19 10.56 -10.17
C LEU A 152 -7.44 9.20 -9.53
N THR A 153 -8.00 9.23 -8.32
CA THR A 153 -8.24 8.03 -7.51
C THR A 153 -9.71 7.85 -7.19
N THR A 154 -10.13 6.61 -6.93
CA THR A 154 -11.50 6.26 -6.56
C THR A 154 -11.92 6.96 -5.27
N CYS A 155 -11.02 7.01 -4.28
CA CYS A 155 -11.27 7.76 -3.04
C CYS A 155 -10.78 9.20 -3.19
N PRO A 156 -11.66 10.23 -3.07
CA PRO A 156 -11.27 11.63 -3.22
C PRO A 156 -10.17 12.08 -2.25
N SER A 157 -10.00 11.41 -1.12
CA SER A 157 -8.94 11.74 -0.15
C SER A 157 -7.54 11.38 -0.64
N ASN A 158 -7.41 10.55 -1.66
CA ASN A 158 -6.14 10.13 -2.26
C ASN A 158 -5.80 10.94 -3.51
N VAL A 159 -6.75 11.69 -4.10
CA VAL A 159 -6.53 12.52 -5.30
C VAL A 159 -5.36 13.48 -5.07
N GLY A 160 -4.49 13.60 -6.07
CA GLY A 160 -3.26 14.39 -6.03
C GLY A 160 -2.03 13.51 -6.16
N THR A 161 -1.33 13.25 -5.09
CA THR A 161 -0.17 12.34 -5.11
C THR A 161 -0.56 10.88 -5.24
N GLY A 162 -1.78 10.51 -4.86
CA GLY A 162 -2.20 9.12 -4.69
C GLY A 162 -1.39 8.38 -3.61
N MET A 163 -0.60 9.11 -2.80
CA MET A 163 0.36 8.54 -1.88
C MET A 163 -0.13 8.57 -0.43
N ARG A 164 0.11 7.48 0.29
CA ARG A 164 0.02 7.42 1.75
C ARG A 164 1.30 6.84 2.33
N ALA A 165 1.88 7.55 3.28
CA ALA A 165 3.02 7.11 4.06
C ALA A 165 2.58 6.77 5.49
N SER A 166 3.22 5.79 6.14
CA SER A 166 2.91 5.43 7.52
C SER A 166 4.06 4.71 8.20
N TYR A 167 4.17 4.90 9.50
CA TYR A 167 5.01 4.07 10.37
C TYR A 167 4.17 3.04 11.09
N MET A 168 4.66 1.82 11.21
CA MET A 168 4.13 0.80 12.11
C MET A 168 4.91 0.86 13.42
N LEU A 169 4.20 1.08 14.53
CA LEU A 169 4.80 1.32 15.84
C LEU A 169 4.45 0.21 16.82
N HIS A 170 5.41 -0.19 17.65
CA HIS A 170 5.23 -1.12 18.77
C HIS A 170 5.17 -0.33 20.08
N LEU A 171 3.98 -0.19 20.65
CA LEU A 171 3.70 0.68 21.79
C LEU A 171 3.00 -0.09 22.97
N PRO A 172 3.52 -1.25 23.41
CA PRO A 172 2.82 -2.09 24.39
C PRO A 172 2.68 -1.41 25.75
N ALA A 173 3.68 -0.66 26.21
CA ALA A 173 3.62 0.04 27.50
C ALA A 173 2.57 1.15 27.50
N LEU A 174 2.42 1.89 26.41
CA LEU A 174 1.37 2.93 26.28
C LEU A 174 -0.02 2.30 26.17
N ALA A 175 -0.14 1.17 25.47
CA ALA A 175 -1.38 0.43 25.35
C ALA A 175 -1.82 -0.13 26.72
N GLY A 176 -0.90 -0.78 27.44
CA GLY A 176 -1.17 -1.35 28.78
C GLY A 176 -1.55 -0.31 29.83
N ASN A 177 -1.05 0.92 29.71
CA ASN A 177 -1.37 2.03 30.60
C ASN A 177 -2.53 2.93 30.10
N ASN A 178 -3.28 2.51 29.07
CA ASN A 178 -4.39 3.25 28.49
C ASN A 178 -4.03 4.68 28.01
N ARG A 179 -2.77 4.91 27.59
CA ARG A 179 -2.27 6.23 27.17
C ARG A 179 -2.31 6.47 25.65
N ILE A 180 -2.81 5.52 24.87
CA ILE A 180 -2.88 5.62 23.41
C ILE A 180 -3.79 6.76 22.94
N SER A 181 -4.94 6.98 23.60
CA SER A 181 -5.85 8.07 23.25
C SER A 181 -5.21 9.45 23.44
N GLY A 182 -4.42 9.61 24.49
CA GLY A 182 -3.64 10.82 24.74
C GLY A 182 -2.61 11.05 23.62
N LEU A 183 -1.83 10.00 23.27
CA LEU A 183 -0.88 10.07 22.16
C LEU A 183 -1.59 10.38 20.84
N ALA A 184 -2.72 9.73 20.54
CA ALA A 184 -3.49 9.99 19.32
C ALA A 184 -3.96 11.45 19.23
N SER A 185 -4.39 12.04 20.35
CA SER A 185 -4.74 13.48 20.41
C SER A 185 -3.55 14.37 20.15
N GLU A 186 -2.38 14.08 20.74
CA GLU A 186 -1.17 14.88 20.55
C GLU A 186 -0.67 14.84 19.11
N VAL A 187 -0.54 13.64 18.50
CA VAL A 187 -0.09 13.53 17.11
C VAL A 187 -1.11 14.12 16.14
N GLY A 188 -2.42 14.09 16.50
CA GLY A 188 -3.49 14.71 15.75
C GLY A 188 -3.30 16.21 15.51
N ARG A 189 -2.69 16.93 16.48
CA ARG A 189 -2.35 18.36 16.36
C ARG A 189 -1.35 18.64 15.23
N PHE A 190 -0.53 17.66 14.88
CA PHE A 190 0.41 17.72 13.76
C PHE A 190 -0.16 17.17 12.46
N GLY A 191 -1.47 16.90 12.39
CA GLY A 191 -2.10 16.34 11.20
C GLY A 191 -1.77 14.87 10.96
N LEU A 192 -1.41 14.13 12.01
CA LEU A 192 -1.16 12.70 11.98
C LEU A 192 -2.34 11.93 12.56
N VAL A 193 -2.56 10.72 12.11
CA VAL A 193 -3.59 9.82 12.65
C VAL A 193 -2.92 8.57 13.19
N LEU A 194 -3.20 8.22 14.43
CA LEU A 194 -2.80 6.96 15.05
C LEU A 194 -3.98 6.00 15.03
N ARG A 195 -3.79 4.81 14.43
CA ARG A 195 -4.83 3.78 14.31
C ARG A 195 -4.28 2.41 14.72
N SER A 196 -5.15 1.55 15.22
CA SER A 196 -4.83 0.13 15.38
C SER A 196 -4.57 -0.53 14.03
N VAL A 197 -3.62 -1.47 13.97
CA VAL A 197 -3.33 -2.27 12.76
C VAL A 197 -4.54 -3.10 12.33
N TYR A 198 -5.34 -3.57 13.28
CA TYR A 198 -6.48 -4.45 13.03
C TYR A 198 -7.84 -3.73 12.98
N GLY A 199 -7.86 -2.40 12.99
CA GLY A 199 -9.06 -1.57 12.95
C GLY A 199 -9.52 -1.05 14.30
N ASP A 200 -10.40 -0.05 14.27
CA ASP A 200 -10.91 0.60 15.48
C ASP A 200 -11.75 -0.39 16.29
N GLY A 201 -11.48 -0.47 17.61
CA GLY A 201 -12.17 -1.37 18.54
C GLY A 201 -11.62 -2.78 18.66
N SER A 202 -10.60 -3.18 17.88
CA SER A 202 -9.93 -4.46 18.06
C SER A 202 -9.01 -4.45 19.29
N LYS A 203 -8.91 -5.59 19.99
CA LYS A 203 -7.85 -5.78 21.01
C LYS A 203 -6.51 -5.68 20.31
N ASN A 204 -5.76 -4.64 20.64
CA ASN A 204 -4.48 -4.34 20.03
C ASN A 204 -3.38 -4.60 21.05
N TYR A 205 -2.46 -5.47 20.73
CA TYR A 205 -1.31 -5.83 21.58
C TYR A 205 -0.15 -4.82 21.47
N GLY A 206 -0.47 -3.55 21.20
CA GLY A 206 0.51 -2.46 21.17
C GLY A 206 1.05 -2.12 19.80
N ILE A 207 0.45 -2.64 18.71
CA ILE A 207 0.88 -2.32 17.36
C ILE A 207 -0.07 -1.29 16.74
N TYR A 208 0.48 -0.14 16.32
CA TYR A 208 -0.27 1.01 15.82
C TYR A 208 0.30 1.49 14.48
N ILE A 209 -0.55 2.07 13.65
CA ILE A 209 -0.15 2.74 12.41
C ILE A 209 -0.28 4.24 12.62
N ASN A 210 0.82 4.97 12.39
CA ASN A 210 0.86 6.42 12.37
C ASN A 210 1.01 6.89 10.91
N SER A 211 0.09 7.71 10.43
CA SER A 211 0.12 8.24 9.07
C SER A 211 -0.40 9.69 9.04
N PRO A 212 0.09 10.55 8.13
CA PRO A 212 -0.48 11.87 7.94
C PRO A 212 -1.90 11.79 7.41
N THR A 213 -2.75 12.75 7.81
CA THR A 213 -4.13 12.85 7.36
C THR A 213 -4.22 13.26 5.89
N ARG A 214 -3.27 14.06 5.43
CA ARG A 214 -3.10 14.48 4.03
C ARG A 214 -1.62 14.66 3.73
N LEU A 215 -1.13 14.05 2.65
CA LEU A 215 0.17 14.38 2.07
C LEU A 215 -0.05 15.52 1.07
N ARG A 216 0.43 16.72 1.43
CA ARG A 216 0.40 17.86 0.52
C ARG A 216 1.43 17.69 -0.60
N TRP A 217 1.15 18.22 -1.76
CA TRP A 217 1.81 18.42 -3.05
C TRP A 217 3.36 18.43 -3.14
N VAL A 218 4.10 18.26 -2.05
CA VAL A 218 5.57 18.42 -2.02
C VAL A 218 6.31 17.35 -2.85
N PHE A 219 5.63 16.26 -3.21
CA PHE A 219 6.22 15.11 -3.92
C PHE A 219 5.60 14.82 -5.30
N LEU A 220 4.86 15.74 -5.88
CA LEU A 220 4.49 15.58 -7.28
C LEU A 220 5.75 15.77 -8.11
N LYS A 221 6.25 14.70 -8.73
CA LYS A 221 7.26 14.81 -9.78
C LYS A 221 6.75 15.79 -10.83
N LYS A 222 7.47 16.85 -11.08
CA LYS A 222 7.34 17.58 -12.36
C LYS A 222 7.85 16.60 -13.42
N LYS A 223 6.94 16.03 -14.21
CA LYS A 223 7.29 15.44 -15.51
C LYS A 223 7.66 16.55 -16.47
#